data_12de42542c7301062dd19980fa0bfe97
#
_entry.id   12de42542c7301062dd19980fa0bfe97
#
_cell.length_a   1.000
_cell.length_b   1.000
_cell.length_c   1.000
_cell.angle_alpha   90.00
_cell.angle_beta   90.00
_cell.angle_gamma   90.00
#
_symmetry.space_group_name_H-M   'P 1'
#
loop_
_entity.id
_entity.type
_entity.pdbx_description
1 polymer ?
#
loop_
_entity_poly.entity_id
_entity_poly.type
_entity_poly.pdbx_seq_one_letter_code
_entity_poly.pdbx_strand_id
1 'polypeptide(L)'
;MQSHPKRLNAMTVDVEDYFHVSAFESVISPSDWSSITPRVGDNTHRLIDLFNEHGIKGTFFTLGWVAEHCPDVVKRIVDEGHELGSHGSNHRRTTTMTPDEVFEDIRVSKDKLEQASGKALLGYRAPSFSINKTNEWVFDILVELGFKY
;
A
#
# COMPACT_ATOMS: atom_id res chain seq x y z
N MET A 1 -6.71 39.91 14.43
CA MET A 1 -6.11 39.10 13.34
C MET A 1 -6.70 37.71 13.45
N GLN A 2 -7.57 37.30 12.56
CA GLN A 2 -8.08 35.93 12.52
C GLN A 2 -6.95 35.05 11.96
N SER A 3 -6.41 34.17 12.77
CA SER A 3 -5.47 33.14 12.29
C SER A 3 -6.21 32.19 11.34
N HIS A 4 -5.88 32.24 10.06
CA HIS A 4 -6.38 31.23 9.12
C HIS A 4 -5.88 29.86 9.59
N PRO A 5 -6.73 28.82 9.63
CA PRO A 5 -6.27 27.49 9.98
C PRO A 5 -5.15 27.07 9.03
N LYS A 6 -4.04 26.58 9.58
CA LYS A 6 -2.90 26.09 8.81
C LYS A 6 -3.41 24.95 7.91
N ARG A 7 -3.33 25.11 6.60
CA ARG A 7 -3.66 24.01 5.66
C ARG A 7 -2.62 22.94 5.80
N LEU A 8 -3.07 21.71 6.04
CA LEU A 8 -2.23 20.52 6.03
C LEU A 8 -2.41 19.81 4.69
N ASN A 9 -1.31 19.46 4.06
CA ASN A 9 -1.29 18.61 2.86
C ASN A 9 -0.73 17.26 3.24
N ALA A 10 -1.30 16.18 2.68
CA ALA A 10 -0.79 14.84 2.84
C ALA A 10 -0.07 14.40 1.54
N MET A 11 1.15 13.89 1.68
CA MET A 11 1.86 13.22 0.60
C MET A 11 1.66 11.72 0.76
N THR A 12 1.12 11.08 -0.27
CA THR A 12 0.88 9.62 -0.25
C THR A 12 1.47 8.98 -1.49
N VAL A 13 1.94 7.75 -1.35
CA VAL A 13 2.60 6.98 -2.41
C VAL A 13 2.01 5.57 -2.39
N ASP A 14 1.66 5.05 -3.56
CA ASP A 14 1.35 3.65 -3.74
C ASP A 14 2.64 2.92 -4.14
N VAL A 15 3.07 1.97 -3.30
CA VAL A 15 4.34 1.25 -3.45
C VAL A 15 4.08 -0.06 -4.16
N GLU A 16 4.21 0.03 -5.47
CA GLU A 16 3.95 -1.05 -6.41
C GLU A 16 4.84 -0.91 -7.65
N ASP A 17 5.01 -1.97 -8.41
CA ASP A 17 5.68 -1.90 -9.71
C ASP A 17 4.65 -1.80 -10.84
N TYR A 18 5.11 -1.38 -12.03
CA TYR A 18 4.25 -1.21 -13.21
C TYR A 18 3.49 -2.46 -13.60
N PHE A 19 4.06 -3.64 -13.34
CA PHE A 19 3.42 -4.91 -13.69
C PHE A 19 2.31 -5.35 -12.73
N HIS A 20 2.15 -4.67 -11.57
CA HIS A 20 1.05 -4.93 -10.66
C HIS A 20 -0.25 -4.22 -11.09
N VAL A 21 -0.14 -3.11 -11.86
CA VAL A 21 -1.29 -2.25 -12.13
C VAL A 21 -2.29 -2.91 -13.08
N SER A 22 -3.57 -2.71 -12.83
CA SER A 22 -4.67 -3.31 -13.61
C SER A 22 -4.61 -2.98 -15.10
N ALA A 23 -3.93 -1.90 -15.50
CA ALA A 23 -3.77 -1.55 -16.91
C ALA A 23 -2.97 -2.59 -17.72
N PHE A 24 -2.14 -3.39 -17.08
CA PHE A 24 -1.32 -4.42 -17.73
C PHE A 24 -1.81 -5.85 -17.48
N GLU A 25 -2.88 -6.06 -16.71
CA GLU A 25 -3.38 -7.40 -16.35
C GLU A 25 -3.72 -8.29 -17.56
N SER A 26 -4.01 -7.70 -18.72
CA SER A 26 -4.30 -8.43 -19.95
C SER A 26 -3.05 -8.91 -20.70
N VAL A 27 -1.88 -8.40 -20.36
CA VAL A 27 -0.60 -8.68 -21.05
C VAL A 27 0.50 -9.19 -20.14
N ILE A 28 0.37 -8.99 -18.82
CA ILE A 28 1.31 -9.48 -17.81
C ILE A 28 0.51 -10.27 -16.77
N SER A 29 0.74 -11.58 -16.72
CA SER A 29 0.11 -12.44 -15.71
C SER A 29 0.84 -12.34 -14.37
N PRO A 30 0.15 -12.44 -13.22
CA PRO A 30 0.81 -12.59 -11.92
C PRO A 30 1.83 -13.73 -11.85
N SER A 31 1.64 -14.81 -12.64
CA SER A 31 2.62 -15.91 -12.74
C SER A 31 3.96 -15.48 -13.35
N ASP A 32 4.00 -14.37 -14.07
CA ASP A 32 5.20 -13.88 -14.76
C ASP A 32 6.02 -12.92 -13.89
N TRP A 33 5.44 -12.40 -12.80
CA TRP A 33 6.08 -11.38 -11.96
C TRP A 33 7.44 -11.81 -11.40
N SER A 34 7.60 -13.11 -11.08
CA SER A 34 8.88 -13.64 -10.58
C SER A 34 10.01 -13.63 -11.63
N SER A 35 9.66 -13.51 -12.92
CA SER A 35 10.62 -13.41 -14.02
C SER A 35 10.98 -11.98 -14.40
N ILE A 36 10.25 -10.99 -13.86
CA ILE A 36 10.44 -9.56 -14.16
C ILE A 36 11.33 -8.97 -13.08
N THR A 37 12.37 -8.25 -13.51
CA THR A 37 13.22 -7.50 -12.58
C THR A 37 12.42 -6.35 -11.97
N PRO A 38 12.17 -6.35 -10.64
CA PRO A 38 11.40 -5.29 -10.02
C PRO A 38 12.21 -3.99 -9.96
N ARG A 39 11.51 -2.86 -10.12
CA ARG A 39 12.07 -1.50 -10.00
C ARG A 39 11.55 -0.77 -8.78
N VAL A 40 10.53 -1.33 -8.13
CA VAL A 40 9.86 -0.72 -6.97
C VAL A 40 10.83 -0.41 -5.83
N GLY A 41 11.79 -1.29 -5.58
CA GLY A 41 12.81 -1.09 -4.54
C GLY A 41 13.61 0.18 -4.76
N ASP A 42 14.35 0.25 -5.86
CA ASP A 42 15.22 1.39 -6.20
C ASP A 42 14.42 2.69 -6.30
N ASN A 43 13.24 2.66 -6.92
CA ASN A 43 12.41 3.84 -7.09
C ASN A 43 11.88 4.35 -5.74
N THR A 44 11.46 3.46 -4.84
CA THR A 44 10.99 3.86 -3.52
C THR A 44 12.13 4.43 -2.67
N HIS A 45 13.32 3.84 -2.72
CA HIS A 45 14.50 4.38 -2.04
C HIS A 45 14.82 5.81 -2.51
N ARG A 46 14.81 6.06 -3.82
CA ARG A 46 15.05 7.40 -4.39
C ARG A 46 13.97 8.40 -3.96
N LEU A 47 12.72 7.96 -3.86
CA LEU A 47 11.62 8.83 -3.41
C LEU A 47 11.74 9.17 -1.92
N ILE A 48 12.15 8.21 -1.09
CA ILE A 48 12.43 8.45 0.35
C ILE A 48 13.58 9.46 0.50
N ASP A 49 14.66 9.32 -0.29
CA ASP A 49 15.76 10.30 -0.30
C ASP A 49 15.25 11.71 -0.61
N LEU A 50 14.45 11.85 -1.66
CA LEU A 50 13.84 13.13 -2.04
C LEU A 50 12.96 13.72 -0.92
N PHE A 51 12.14 12.88 -0.27
CA PHE A 51 11.33 13.33 0.86
C PHE A 51 12.18 13.81 2.03
N ASN A 52 13.26 13.11 2.34
CA ASN A 52 14.19 13.49 3.41
C ASN A 52 14.92 14.81 3.10
N GLU A 53 15.39 15.01 1.86
CA GLU A 53 16.03 16.27 1.43
C GLU A 53 15.12 17.48 1.64
N HIS A 54 13.78 17.29 1.51
CA HIS A 54 12.80 18.35 1.69
C HIS A 54 12.08 18.35 3.04
N GLY A 55 12.49 17.49 3.99
CA GLY A 55 11.87 17.38 5.31
C GLY A 55 10.39 16.94 5.27
N ILE A 56 10.00 16.20 4.23
CA ILE A 56 8.63 15.72 4.02
C ILE A 56 8.48 14.34 4.67
N LYS A 57 7.36 14.12 5.36
CA LYS A 57 6.90 12.78 5.73
C LYS A 57 5.63 12.46 4.96
N GLY A 58 5.54 11.21 4.49
CA GLY A 58 4.41 10.73 3.70
C GLY A 58 3.87 9.40 4.21
N THR A 59 2.73 9.00 3.68
CA THR A 59 2.13 7.67 3.88
C THR A 59 2.38 6.81 2.65
N PHE A 60 2.97 5.64 2.85
CA PHE A 60 3.33 4.69 1.81
C PHE A 60 2.38 3.48 1.86
N PHE A 61 1.41 3.45 0.97
CA PHE A 61 0.50 2.32 0.82
C PHE A 61 1.18 1.22 0.00
N THR A 62 1.57 0.16 0.67
CA THR A 62 2.51 -0.85 0.14
C THR A 62 1.80 -2.18 -0.07
N LEU A 63 2.09 -2.86 -1.19
CA LEU A 63 1.60 -4.21 -1.45
C LEU A 63 2.26 -5.25 -0.54
N GLY A 64 1.51 -6.27 -0.12
CA GLY A 64 2.07 -7.43 0.56
C GLY A 64 3.15 -8.15 -0.26
N TRP A 65 3.01 -8.15 -1.60
CA TRP A 65 4.04 -8.63 -2.52
C TRP A 65 5.38 -7.90 -2.35
N VAL A 66 5.34 -6.58 -2.16
CA VAL A 66 6.58 -5.79 -1.94
C VAL A 66 7.22 -6.16 -0.60
N ALA A 67 6.42 -6.38 0.45
CA ALA A 67 6.97 -6.83 1.74
C ALA A 67 7.69 -8.18 1.64
N GLU A 68 7.23 -9.05 0.76
CA GLU A 68 7.83 -10.38 0.54
C GLU A 68 9.11 -10.32 -0.32
N HIS A 69 9.14 -9.47 -1.35
CA HIS A 69 10.21 -9.45 -2.34
C HIS A 69 11.26 -8.34 -2.11
N CYS A 70 10.86 -7.28 -1.41
CA CYS A 70 11.69 -6.11 -1.11
C CYS A 70 11.50 -5.65 0.35
N PRO A 71 11.74 -6.51 1.36
CA PRO A 71 11.44 -6.18 2.77
C PRO A 71 12.28 -5.00 3.30
N ASP A 72 13.43 -4.74 2.73
CA ASP A 72 14.30 -3.59 3.02
C ASP A 72 13.61 -2.25 2.72
N VAL A 73 12.78 -2.19 1.67
CA VAL A 73 11.94 -1.02 1.36
C VAL A 73 10.96 -0.74 2.49
N VAL A 74 10.23 -1.78 2.92
CA VAL A 74 9.24 -1.66 4.01
C VAL A 74 9.90 -1.18 5.30
N LYS A 75 11.04 -1.78 5.62
CA LYS A 75 11.80 -1.39 6.81
C LYS A 75 12.27 0.06 6.71
N ARG A 76 12.81 0.47 5.57
CA ARG A 76 13.29 1.84 5.37
C ARG A 76 12.17 2.87 5.50
N ILE A 77 10.97 2.62 4.97
CA ILE A 77 9.81 3.51 5.11
C ILE A 77 9.59 3.87 6.58
N VAL A 78 9.55 2.88 7.47
CA VAL A 78 9.28 3.12 8.89
C VAL A 78 10.48 3.65 9.67
N ASP A 79 11.71 3.23 9.34
CA ASP A 79 12.93 3.71 9.98
C ASP A 79 13.17 5.20 9.71
N GLU A 80 12.80 5.68 8.51
CA GLU A 80 12.89 7.09 8.13
C GLU A 80 11.69 7.92 8.64
N GLY A 81 10.78 7.31 9.41
CA GLY A 81 9.66 8.00 10.07
C GLY A 81 8.50 8.35 9.14
N HIS A 82 8.34 7.64 8.02
CA HIS A 82 7.16 7.67 7.20
C HIS A 82 6.09 6.73 7.76
N GLU A 83 4.84 6.95 7.38
CA GLU A 83 3.75 6.05 7.70
C GLU A 83 3.66 4.93 6.67
N LEU A 84 3.43 3.70 7.14
CA LEU A 84 3.19 2.52 6.31
C LEU A 84 1.71 2.17 6.35
N GLY A 85 1.08 2.03 5.20
CA GLY A 85 -0.27 1.52 5.02
C GLY A 85 -0.29 0.29 4.11
N SER A 86 -1.41 -0.45 4.10
CA SER A 86 -1.61 -1.57 3.18
C SER A 86 -2.25 -1.11 1.87
N HIS A 87 -1.80 -1.70 0.75
CA HIS A 87 -2.41 -1.58 -0.57
C HIS A 87 -2.95 -2.92 -1.11
N GLY A 88 -3.31 -3.85 -0.18
CA GLY A 88 -3.65 -5.23 -0.53
C GLY A 88 -2.40 -6.09 -0.77
N SER A 89 -2.62 -7.37 -1.08
CA SER A 89 -1.52 -8.32 -1.28
C SER A 89 -0.89 -8.22 -2.67
N ASN A 90 -1.73 -8.36 -3.72
CA ASN A 90 -1.30 -8.51 -5.11
C ASN A 90 -2.05 -7.57 -6.06
N HIS A 91 -2.41 -6.39 -5.59
CA HIS A 91 -3.11 -5.35 -6.36
C HIS A 91 -4.45 -5.82 -6.98
N ARG A 92 -5.13 -6.81 -6.38
CA ARG A 92 -6.46 -7.26 -6.83
C ARG A 92 -7.52 -6.22 -6.46
N ARG A 93 -8.40 -5.94 -7.42
CA ARG A 93 -9.53 -5.02 -7.17
C ARG A 93 -10.57 -5.68 -6.26
N THR A 94 -11.02 -4.99 -5.22
CA THR A 94 -12.07 -5.50 -4.30
C THR A 94 -13.38 -5.81 -5.00
N THR A 95 -13.65 -5.17 -6.15
CA THR A 95 -14.84 -5.43 -6.99
C THR A 95 -14.80 -6.77 -7.73
N THR A 96 -13.65 -7.44 -7.79
CA THR A 96 -13.47 -8.74 -8.49
C THR A 96 -13.30 -9.91 -7.53
N MET A 97 -13.49 -9.67 -6.23
CA MET A 97 -13.30 -10.65 -5.16
C MET A 97 -14.59 -10.83 -4.36
N THR A 98 -14.77 -12.03 -3.81
CA THR A 98 -15.78 -12.29 -2.78
C THR A 98 -15.37 -11.66 -1.45
N PRO A 99 -16.31 -11.49 -0.48
CA PRO A 99 -15.96 -10.97 0.86
C PRO A 99 -14.83 -11.76 1.55
N ASP A 100 -14.87 -13.09 1.49
CA ASP A 100 -13.83 -13.94 2.09
C ASP A 100 -12.47 -13.75 1.42
N GLU A 101 -12.45 -13.60 0.09
CA GLU A 101 -11.21 -13.31 -0.64
C GLU A 101 -10.65 -11.92 -0.30
N VAL A 102 -11.51 -10.90 -0.13
CA VAL A 102 -11.09 -9.56 0.29
C VAL A 102 -10.52 -9.59 1.70
N PHE A 103 -11.21 -10.28 2.63
CA PHE A 103 -10.73 -10.44 4.00
C PHE A 103 -9.33 -11.06 4.01
N GLU A 104 -9.15 -12.16 3.29
CA GLU A 104 -7.87 -12.89 3.27
C GLU A 104 -6.76 -12.07 2.60
N ASP A 105 -7.04 -11.40 1.46
CA ASP A 105 -6.07 -10.54 0.77
C ASP A 105 -5.55 -9.42 1.67
N ILE A 106 -6.47 -8.72 2.36
CA ILE A 106 -6.12 -7.61 3.26
C ILE A 106 -5.39 -8.13 4.50
N ARG A 107 -5.85 -9.24 5.10
CA ARG A 107 -5.22 -9.87 6.27
C ARG A 107 -3.77 -10.29 5.96
N VAL A 108 -3.56 -11.01 4.86
CA VAL A 108 -2.23 -11.48 4.45
C VAL A 108 -1.30 -10.31 4.16
N SER A 109 -1.80 -9.28 3.46
CA SER A 109 -1.02 -8.05 3.24
C SER A 109 -0.60 -7.39 4.55
N LYS A 110 -1.55 -7.23 5.47
CA LYS A 110 -1.31 -6.64 6.80
C LYS A 110 -0.24 -7.43 7.56
N ASP A 111 -0.41 -8.76 7.65
CA ASP A 111 0.54 -9.62 8.37
C ASP A 111 1.97 -9.51 7.81
N LYS A 112 2.14 -9.54 6.48
CA LYS A 112 3.45 -9.42 5.83
C LYS A 112 4.09 -8.06 6.09
N LEU A 113 3.32 -6.99 5.98
CA LEU A 113 3.81 -5.62 6.18
C LEU A 113 4.16 -5.37 7.66
N GLU A 114 3.34 -5.82 8.59
CA GLU A 114 3.60 -5.70 10.03
C GLU A 114 4.82 -6.54 10.45
N GLN A 115 4.98 -7.75 9.89
CA GLN A 115 6.15 -8.57 10.12
C GLN A 115 7.44 -7.92 9.60
N ALA A 116 7.41 -7.36 8.39
CA ALA A 116 8.58 -6.72 7.78
C ALA A 116 8.96 -5.40 8.47
N SER A 117 7.97 -4.62 8.94
CA SER A 117 8.16 -3.31 9.53
C SER A 117 8.34 -3.31 11.05
N GLY A 118 7.81 -4.33 11.74
CA GLY A 118 7.66 -4.33 13.20
C GLY A 118 6.69 -3.29 13.74
N LYS A 119 5.78 -2.75 12.90
CA LYS A 119 4.81 -1.71 13.22
C LYS A 119 3.39 -2.15 12.87
N ALA A 120 2.42 -1.77 13.71
CA ALA A 120 1.01 -1.97 13.41
C ALA A 120 0.56 -1.02 12.27
N LEU A 121 -0.22 -1.53 11.31
CA LEU A 121 -0.79 -0.77 10.22
C LEU A 121 -2.16 -0.19 10.61
N LEU A 122 -2.35 1.09 10.29
CA LEU A 122 -3.61 1.79 10.58
C LEU A 122 -4.39 2.17 9.31
N GLY A 123 -3.71 2.33 8.18
CA GLY A 123 -4.29 2.78 6.92
C GLY A 123 -4.36 1.70 5.85
N TYR A 124 -5.45 1.72 5.07
CA TYR A 124 -5.62 0.88 3.88
C TYR A 124 -6.03 1.73 2.68
N ARG A 125 -5.48 1.42 1.52
CA ARG A 125 -5.91 1.98 0.24
C ARG A 125 -6.26 0.85 -0.72
N ALA A 126 -7.48 0.86 -1.23
CA ALA A 126 -7.91 -0.16 -2.19
C ALA A 126 -7.21 0.03 -3.55
N PRO A 127 -6.64 -1.06 -4.13
CA PRO A 127 -6.13 -1.04 -5.49
C PRO A 127 -7.14 -0.49 -6.50
N SER A 128 -6.69 0.37 -7.42
CA SER A 128 -7.51 0.94 -8.50
C SER A 128 -8.82 1.61 -8.02
N PHE A 129 -8.84 2.22 -6.82
CA PHE A 129 -10.03 2.87 -6.25
C PHE A 129 -11.26 1.94 -6.23
N SER A 130 -11.06 0.64 -5.99
CA SER A 130 -12.07 -0.40 -6.20
C SER A 130 -13.12 -0.53 -5.10
N ILE A 131 -13.09 0.30 -4.04
CA ILE A 131 -14.21 0.40 -3.09
C ILE A 131 -15.19 1.44 -3.62
N ASN A 132 -16.46 1.03 -3.78
CA ASN A 132 -17.52 1.89 -4.28
C ASN A 132 -18.88 1.47 -3.65
N LYS A 133 -19.98 2.10 -4.07
CA LYS A 133 -21.32 1.87 -3.51
C LYS A 133 -21.80 0.40 -3.58
N THR A 134 -21.21 -0.43 -4.43
CA THR A 134 -21.65 -1.84 -4.60
C THR A 134 -20.95 -2.79 -3.63
N ASN A 135 -19.86 -2.35 -3.00
CA ASN A 135 -19.04 -3.18 -2.09
C ASN A 135 -18.61 -2.44 -0.81
N GLU A 136 -19.47 -1.57 -0.28
CA GLU A 136 -19.23 -0.86 0.99
C GLU A 136 -19.02 -1.81 2.18
N TRP A 137 -19.44 -3.08 2.08
CA TRP A 137 -19.14 -4.13 3.05
C TRP A 137 -17.63 -4.34 3.30
N VAL A 138 -16.76 -3.87 2.40
CA VAL A 138 -15.30 -3.87 2.61
C VAL A 138 -14.91 -3.05 3.84
N PHE A 139 -15.67 -2.00 4.18
CA PHE A 139 -15.39 -1.21 5.38
C PHE A 139 -15.56 -2.01 6.66
N ASP A 140 -16.53 -2.94 6.72
CA ASP A 140 -16.72 -3.81 7.88
C ASP A 140 -15.50 -4.74 8.06
N ILE A 141 -14.96 -5.26 6.97
CA ILE A 141 -13.72 -6.06 6.96
C ILE A 141 -12.54 -5.24 7.47
N LEU A 142 -12.39 -3.99 7.00
CA LEU A 142 -11.31 -3.11 7.45
C LEU A 142 -11.40 -2.83 8.95
N VAL A 143 -12.60 -2.60 9.47
CA VAL A 143 -12.84 -2.41 10.91
C VAL A 143 -12.49 -3.67 11.69
N GLU A 144 -12.93 -4.85 11.23
CA GLU A 144 -12.61 -6.14 11.85
C GLU A 144 -11.11 -6.40 11.92
N LEU A 145 -10.38 -6.08 10.85
CA LEU A 145 -8.92 -6.20 10.78
C LEU A 145 -8.17 -5.07 11.52
N GLY A 146 -8.89 -4.12 12.13
CA GLY A 146 -8.32 -3.08 13.00
C GLY A 146 -7.79 -1.85 12.30
N PHE A 147 -8.06 -1.68 11.00
CA PHE A 147 -7.73 -0.45 10.28
C PHE A 147 -8.54 0.75 10.80
N LYS A 148 -7.98 1.95 10.68
CA LYS A 148 -8.57 3.19 11.20
C LYS A 148 -9.03 4.14 10.08
N TYR A 149 -8.44 4.02 8.89
CA TYR A 149 -8.79 4.80 7.69
C TYR A 149 -8.34 4.05 6.43
#